data_e471bfbd2dfea406046a7db0dbdb9058
#
_entry.id   e471bfbd2dfea406046a7db0dbdb9058
#
_cell.length_a   1.000
_cell.length_b   1.000
_cell.length_c   1.000
_cell.angle_alpha   90.00
_cell.angle_beta   90.00
_cell.angle_gamma   90.00
#
_symmetry.space_group_name_H-M   'P 1'
#
loop_
_entity.id
_entity.type
_entity.pdbx_description
1 polymer ?
#
loop_
_entity_poly.entity_id
_entity_poly.type
_entity_poly.pdbx_seq_one_letter_code
_entity_poly.pdbx_strand_id
1 'polypeptide(L)'
;EATPERLASADFSDPYYTDIPPMILVKADNAAQYATLADFDGKSVGAQAATTKETVVTDQLPGANLVSLSLVTDLVNELVYGKVDAVVLDGAVAQEYAETNPDLAIAPASSELGEAQPYCIAVAKGDPKGLLPAINEAIAKMQSENKLDDFITAANELSGKAVDVTADDSAV
;
A
#
# COMPACT_ATOMS: atom_id res chain seq x y z
N GLU A 1 -1.80 4.15 9.60
CA GLU A 1 -0.73 5.14 9.84
C GLU A 1 -1.29 6.32 10.65
N ALA A 2 -0.57 6.76 11.68
CA ALA A 2 -0.96 7.85 12.59
C ALA A 2 -0.45 9.21 12.08
N THR A 3 -1.06 9.72 10.99
CA THR A 3 -0.70 11.02 10.45
C THR A 3 -1.17 12.17 11.37
N PRO A 4 -0.55 13.37 11.30
CA PRO A 4 -0.99 14.53 12.08
C PRO A 4 -2.48 14.85 11.92
N GLU A 5 -3.02 14.72 10.71
CA GLU A 5 -4.44 14.93 10.42
C GLU A 5 -5.33 13.89 11.13
N ARG A 6 -4.94 12.61 11.06
CA ARG A 6 -5.68 11.52 11.71
C ARG A 6 -5.61 11.61 13.22
N LEU A 7 -4.46 12.06 13.77
CA LEU A 7 -4.30 12.31 15.20
C LEU A 7 -5.21 13.42 15.75
N ALA A 8 -5.67 14.34 14.90
CA ALA A 8 -6.66 15.34 15.31
C ALA A 8 -8.05 14.72 15.61
N SER A 9 -8.41 13.63 14.93
CA SER A 9 -9.75 13.02 14.97
C SER A 9 -9.80 11.64 15.65
N ALA A 10 -8.66 10.99 15.85
CA ALA A 10 -8.55 9.66 16.48
C ALA A 10 -7.35 9.58 17.41
N ASP A 11 -7.34 8.62 18.33
CA ASP A 11 -6.17 8.23 19.08
C ASP A 11 -5.65 6.88 18.54
N PHE A 12 -4.36 6.62 18.71
CA PHE A 12 -3.70 5.47 18.11
C PHE A 12 -2.93 4.66 19.16
N SER A 13 -2.84 3.36 18.92
CA SER A 13 -1.99 2.46 19.67
C SER A 13 -0.51 2.75 19.42
N ASP A 14 0.35 2.07 20.16
CA ASP A 14 1.75 1.89 19.80
C ASP A 14 1.83 1.24 18.39
N PRO A 15 2.90 1.50 17.63
CA PRO A 15 3.10 0.88 16.33
C PRO A 15 3.35 -0.63 16.48
N TYR A 16 2.74 -1.42 15.60
CA TYR A 16 2.89 -2.87 15.65
C TYR A 16 3.57 -3.47 14.42
N TYR A 17 3.53 -2.78 13.28
CA TYR A 17 4.10 -3.24 12.02
C TYR A 17 4.56 -2.06 11.18
N THR A 18 5.65 -2.22 10.45
CA THR A 18 6.08 -1.27 9.41
C THR A 18 6.30 -2.07 8.13
N ASP A 19 5.59 -1.70 7.08
CA ASP A 19 5.74 -2.30 5.76
C ASP A 19 7.02 -1.79 5.08
N ILE A 20 7.36 -2.37 3.93
CA ILE A 20 8.36 -1.78 3.02
C ILE A 20 7.81 -0.46 2.46
N PRO A 21 8.71 0.48 2.04
CA PRO A 21 8.28 1.77 1.53
C PRO A 21 7.25 1.66 0.40
N PRO A 22 6.39 2.68 0.22
CA PRO A 22 5.44 2.70 -0.90
C PRO A 22 6.20 2.58 -2.22
N MET A 23 5.55 1.99 -3.21
CA MET A 23 6.13 1.77 -4.54
C MET A 23 5.19 2.25 -5.63
N ILE A 24 5.78 2.56 -6.79
CA ILE A 24 5.07 3.00 -7.98
C ILE A 24 5.02 1.82 -8.96
N LEU A 25 3.81 1.30 -9.18
CA LEU A 25 3.54 0.25 -10.16
C LEU A 25 3.29 0.90 -11.53
N VAL A 26 3.92 0.36 -12.56
CA VAL A 26 3.83 0.83 -13.96
C VAL A 26 3.71 -0.36 -14.91
N LYS A 27 3.40 -0.11 -16.18
CA LYS A 27 3.55 -1.15 -17.20
C LYS A 27 5.01 -1.54 -17.38
N ALA A 28 5.30 -2.82 -17.48
CA ALA A 28 6.66 -3.36 -17.60
C ALA A 28 7.41 -2.75 -18.78
N ASP A 29 6.75 -2.61 -19.95
CA ASP A 29 7.34 -2.02 -21.16
C ASP A 29 7.76 -0.55 -20.98
N ASN A 30 7.18 0.15 -20.00
CA ASN A 30 7.44 1.57 -19.74
C ASN A 30 8.32 1.80 -18.51
N ALA A 31 8.66 0.77 -17.73
CA ALA A 31 9.33 0.92 -16.43
C ALA A 31 10.64 1.72 -16.53
N ALA A 32 11.44 1.51 -17.57
CA ALA A 32 12.71 2.22 -17.78
C ALA A 32 12.56 3.73 -18.04
N GLN A 33 11.36 4.20 -18.38
CA GLN A 33 11.06 5.62 -18.62
C GLN A 33 10.83 6.38 -17.32
N TYR A 34 10.60 5.69 -16.22
CA TYR A 34 10.28 6.25 -14.90
C TYR A 34 11.46 6.03 -13.93
N ALA A 35 12.61 6.63 -14.27
CA ALA A 35 13.85 6.48 -13.50
C ALA A 35 13.88 7.37 -12.24
N THR A 36 13.22 8.53 -12.30
CA THR A 36 13.11 9.53 -11.23
C THR A 36 11.66 9.97 -11.00
N LEU A 37 11.36 10.59 -9.85
CA LEU A 37 10.03 11.12 -9.57
C LEU A 37 9.59 12.22 -10.57
N ALA A 38 10.53 12.97 -11.13
CA ALA A 38 10.25 14.01 -12.13
C ALA A 38 9.72 13.44 -13.46
N ASP A 39 9.96 12.17 -13.76
CA ASP A 39 9.45 11.52 -14.99
C ASP A 39 7.92 11.33 -14.97
N PHE A 40 7.30 11.56 -13.80
CA PHE A 40 5.84 11.55 -13.66
C PHE A 40 5.18 12.90 -13.89
N ASP A 41 5.93 13.95 -14.24
CA ASP A 41 5.34 15.27 -14.56
C ASP A 41 4.39 15.15 -15.75
N GLY A 42 3.15 15.63 -15.54
CA GLY A 42 2.05 15.53 -16.51
C GLY A 42 1.43 14.13 -16.66
N LYS A 43 1.93 13.11 -15.96
CA LYS A 43 1.40 11.75 -15.98
C LYS A 43 0.17 11.61 -15.08
N SER A 44 -0.70 10.64 -15.41
CA SER A 44 -1.82 10.26 -14.57
C SER A 44 -1.37 9.18 -13.59
N VAL A 45 -1.37 9.51 -12.29
CA VAL A 45 -0.90 8.60 -11.24
C VAL A 45 -2.06 8.26 -10.30
N GLY A 46 -2.39 6.98 -10.23
CA GLY A 46 -3.44 6.44 -9.40
C GLY A 46 -3.03 6.28 -7.94
N ALA A 47 -3.94 6.54 -7.01
CA ALA A 47 -3.81 6.20 -5.60
C ALA A 47 -5.17 5.84 -5.00
N GLN A 48 -5.17 4.97 -3.96
CA GLN A 48 -6.42 4.63 -3.30
C GLN A 48 -6.95 5.81 -2.48
N ALA A 49 -8.24 6.10 -2.69
CA ALA A 49 -8.94 7.20 -2.03
C ALA A 49 -8.86 7.13 -0.50
N ALA A 50 -8.68 8.28 0.13
CA ALA A 50 -8.59 8.45 1.59
C ALA A 50 -7.42 7.69 2.26
N THR A 51 -6.37 7.37 1.50
CA THR A 51 -5.14 6.77 2.01
C THR A 51 -3.97 7.74 1.95
N THR A 52 -2.89 7.42 2.64
CA THR A 52 -1.63 8.16 2.59
C THR A 52 -0.97 8.12 1.21
N LYS A 53 -1.39 7.21 0.32
CA LYS A 53 -0.86 7.12 -1.05
C LYS A 53 -1.30 8.31 -1.91
N GLU A 54 -2.48 8.91 -1.65
CA GLU A 54 -2.84 10.19 -2.27
C GLU A 54 -1.86 11.30 -1.84
N THR A 55 -1.49 11.34 -0.55
CA THR A 55 -0.51 12.30 -0.04
C THR A 55 0.89 12.07 -0.67
N VAL A 56 1.30 10.81 -0.86
CA VAL A 56 2.54 10.51 -1.58
C VAL A 56 2.52 11.09 -2.99
N VAL A 57 1.41 10.91 -3.73
CA VAL A 57 1.30 11.48 -5.09
C VAL A 57 1.34 13.01 -5.05
N THR A 58 0.56 13.66 -4.18
CA THR A 58 0.47 15.12 -4.14
C THR A 58 1.75 15.80 -3.67
N ASP A 59 2.48 15.21 -2.73
CA ASP A 59 3.62 15.83 -2.09
C ASP A 59 4.95 15.45 -2.74
N GLN A 60 5.07 14.22 -3.26
CA GLN A 60 6.32 13.71 -3.81
C GLN A 60 6.34 13.64 -5.34
N LEU A 61 5.17 13.71 -5.98
CA LEU A 61 4.98 13.75 -7.43
C LEU A 61 4.15 15.00 -7.83
N PRO A 62 4.57 16.22 -7.45
CA PRO A 62 3.72 17.41 -7.55
C PRO A 62 3.35 17.80 -8.99
N GLY A 63 4.07 17.29 -10.00
CA GLY A 63 3.74 17.48 -11.41
C GLY A 63 2.77 16.45 -11.97
N ALA A 64 2.43 15.39 -11.22
CA ALA A 64 1.52 14.35 -11.66
C ALA A 64 0.05 14.75 -11.47
N ASN A 65 -0.82 14.12 -12.27
CA ASN A 65 -2.27 14.25 -12.15
C ASN A 65 -2.79 13.08 -11.31
N LEU A 66 -3.21 13.34 -10.07
CA LEU A 66 -3.77 12.31 -9.18
C LEU A 66 -5.10 11.78 -9.72
N VAL A 67 -5.20 10.45 -9.81
CA VAL A 67 -6.43 9.70 -10.07
C VAL A 67 -6.79 8.90 -8.83
N SER A 68 -7.88 9.28 -8.17
CA SER A 68 -8.33 8.70 -6.90
C SER A 68 -9.46 7.71 -7.12
N LEU A 69 -9.26 6.42 -6.77
CA LEU A 69 -10.28 5.38 -6.83
C LEU A 69 -10.37 4.62 -5.50
N SER A 70 -11.55 4.10 -5.19
CA SER A 70 -11.79 3.44 -3.90
C SER A 70 -11.13 2.07 -3.77
N LEU A 71 -10.91 1.35 -4.88
CA LEU A 71 -10.39 0.00 -4.89
C LEU A 71 -9.04 -0.07 -5.60
N VAL A 72 -8.07 -0.75 -5.00
CA VAL A 72 -6.75 -1.01 -5.60
C VAL A 72 -6.89 -1.81 -6.90
N THR A 73 -7.79 -2.79 -6.93
CA THR A 73 -8.05 -3.59 -8.14
C THR A 73 -8.51 -2.74 -9.33
N ASP A 74 -9.31 -1.71 -9.08
CA ASP A 74 -9.75 -0.80 -10.14
C ASP A 74 -8.59 0.06 -10.65
N LEU A 75 -7.72 0.55 -9.75
CA LEU A 75 -6.51 1.29 -10.10
C LEU A 75 -5.57 0.46 -10.98
N VAL A 76 -5.34 -0.80 -10.60
CA VAL A 76 -4.49 -1.72 -11.37
C VAL A 76 -5.10 -2.03 -12.74
N ASN A 77 -6.42 -2.21 -12.81
CA ASN A 77 -7.12 -2.36 -14.09
C ASN A 77 -6.96 -1.12 -14.97
N GLU A 78 -7.12 0.10 -14.42
CA GLU A 78 -6.92 1.35 -15.17
C GLU A 78 -5.47 1.46 -15.69
N LEU A 79 -4.47 0.98 -14.92
CA LEU A 79 -3.08 0.90 -15.35
C LEU A 79 -2.90 -0.10 -16.51
N VAL A 80 -3.42 -1.32 -16.37
CA VAL A 80 -3.34 -2.36 -17.42
C VAL A 80 -3.99 -1.87 -18.71
N TYR A 81 -5.14 -1.20 -18.63
CA TYR A 81 -5.81 -0.62 -19.81
C TYR A 81 -5.19 0.69 -20.31
N GLY A 82 -4.18 1.23 -19.63
CA GLY A 82 -3.46 2.44 -20.06
C GLY A 82 -4.26 3.72 -19.87
N LYS A 83 -5.22 3.75 -18.94
CA LYS A 83 -5.98 4.95 -18.56
C LYS A 83 -5.28 5.76 -17.47
N VAL A 84 -4.40 5.13 -16.70
CA VAL A 84 -3.40 5.78 -15.86
C VAL A 84 -2.01 5.30 -16.27
N ASP A 85 -1.01 6.14 -16.04
CA ASP A 85 0.39 5.84 -16.38
C ASP A 85 1.07 5.04 -15.29
N ALA A 86 0.66 5.23 -14.03
CA ALA A 86 1.23 4.60 -12.85
C ALA A 86 0.21 4.49 -11.71
N VAL A 87 0.51 3.67 -10.70
CA VAL A 87 -0.26 3.57 -9.44
C VAL A 87 0.69 3.52 -8.26
N VAL A 88 0.48 4.36 -7.24
CA VAL A 88 1.19 4.32 -5.96
C VAL A 88 0.44 3.40 -5.00
N LEU A 89 1.12 2.38 -4.49
CA LEU A 89 0.58 1.36 -3.59
C LEU A 89 1.49 1.19 -2.35
N ASP A 90 0.97 0.47 -1.35
CA ASP A 90 1.81 -0.12 -0.31
C ASP A 90 2.83 -1.04 -0.95
N GLY A 91 4.08 -1.04 -0.44
CA GLY A 91 5.18 -1.69 -1.14
C GLY A 91 4.99 -3.18 -1.34
N ALA A 92 4.51 -3.91 -0.31
CA ALA A 92 4.23 -5.34 -0.42
C ALA A 92 3.14 -5.64 -1.47
N VAL A 93 2.09 -4.82 -1.52
CA VAL A 93 1.01 -4.96 -2.50
C VAL A 93 1.51 -4.70 -3.93
N ALA A 94 2.33 -3.66 -4.11
CA ALA A 94 2.91 -3.36 -5.42
C ALA A 94 3.82 -4.49 -5.92
N GLN A 95 4.64 -5.07 -5.03
CA GLN A 95 5.49 -6.23 -5.36
C GLN A 95 4.66 -7.45 -5.77
N GLU A 96 3.61 -7.77 -5.01
CA GLU A 96 2.72 -8.89 -5.34
C GLU A 96 2.11 -8.74 -6.75
N TYR A 97 1.63 -7.54 -7.10
CA TYR A 97 1.13 -7.28 -8.45
C TYR A 97 2.20 -7.41 -9.53
N ALA A 98 3.42 -6.94 -9.28
CA ALA A 98 4.51 -7.05 -10.25
C ALA A 98 5.01 -8.51 -10.40
N GLU A 99 4.97 -9.31 -9.34
CA GLU A 99 5.36 -10.73 -9.36
C GLU A 99 4.32 -11.62 -10.05
N THR A 100 3.04 -11.31 -9.85
CA THR A 100 1.93 -12.13 -10.38
C THR A 100 1.47 -11.71 -11.77
N ASN A 101 1.81 -10.50 -12.22
CA ASN A 101 1.46 -9.99 -13.54
C ASN A 101 2.71 -9.54 -14.32
N PRO A 102 3.16 -10.31 -15.33
CA PRO A 102 4.36 -10.00 -16.10
C PRO A 102 4.27 -8.70 -16.93
N ASP A 103 3.07 -8.16 -17.13
CA ASP A 103 2.86 -6.90 -17.84
C ASP A 103 3.08 -5.66 -16.93
N LEU A 104 3.31 -5.89 -15.62
CA LEU A 104 3.52 -4.86 -14.63
C LEU A 104 4.94 -4.94 -14.04
N ALA A 105 5.46 -3.79 -13.60
CA ALA A 105 6.76 -3.69 -12.95
C ALA A 105 6.79 -2.54 -11.94
N ILE A 106 7.73 -2.60 -11.01
CA ILE A 106 8.02 -1.49 -10.11
C ILE A 106 8.89 -0.46 -10.84
N ALA A 107 8.47 0.79 -10.85
CA ALA A 107 9.27 1.88 -11.42
C ALA A 107 10.56 2.09 -10.61
N PRO A 108 11.73 2.27 -11.24
CA PRO A 108 12.99 2.58 -10.55
C PRO A 108 12.89 3.82 -9.63
N ALA A 109 12.10 4.82 -10.01
CA ALA A 109 11.80 6.01 -9.22
C ALA A 109 11.23 5.71 -7.82
N SER A 110 10.68 4.51 -7.59
CA SER A 110 10.17 4.12 -6.26
C SER A 110 11.22 4.22 -5.16
N SER A 111 12.52 4.07 -5.51
CA SER A 111 13.62 4.22 -4.56
C SER A 111 13.82 5.65 -4.04
N GLU A 112 13.20 6.65 -4.66
CA GLU A 112 13.23 8.05 -4.23
C GLU A 112 12.02 8.42 -3.35
N LEU A 113 11.01 7.53 -3.22
CA LEU A 113 9.89 7.74 -2.31
C LEU A 113 10.34 7.67 -0.85
N GLY A 114 9.63 8.38 0.02
CA GLY A 114 9.90 8.39 1.46
C GLY A 114 9.67 7.04 2.14
N GLU A 115 10.16 6.95 3.38
CA GLU A 115 10.03 5.76 4.22
C GLU A 115 8.56 5.38 4.51
N ALA A 116 8.33 4.10 4.73
CA ALA A 116 7.04 3.61 5.20
C ALA A 116 6.73 4.14 6.60
N GLN A 117 5.49 4.54 6.82
CA GLN A 117 5.02 4.91 8.14
C GLN A 117 4.48 3.66 8.87
N PRO A 118 4.73 3.55 10.18
CA PRO A 118 4.27 2.38 10.94
C PRO A 118 2.74 2.32 11.03
N TYR A 119 2.23 1.10 11.02
CA TYR A 119 0.81 0.82 11.26
C TYR A 119 0.49 0.83 12.74
N CYS A 120 -0.63 1.50 13.07
CA CYS A 120 -1.18 1.58 14.42
C CYS A 120 -2.68 1.23 14.37
N ILE A 121 -3.25 0.84 15.52
CA ILE A 121 -4.68 0.61 15.66
C ILE A 121 -5.34 1.92 16.09
N ALA A 122 -6.30 2.42 15.30
CA ALA A 122 -7.04 3.64 15.61
C ALA A 122 -8.23 3.34 16.53
N VAL A 123 -8.45 4.20 17.50
CA VAL A 123 -9.64 4.24 18.37
C VAL A 123 -10.29 5.62 18.29
N ALA A 124 -11.56 5.72 18.74
CA ALA A 124 -12.24 7.00 18.80
C ALA A 124 -11.45 8.00 19.69
N LYS A 125 -11.45 9.28 19.29
CA LYS A 125 -10.74 10.34 20.02
C LYS A 125 -11.13 10.40 21.48
N GLY A 126 -10.12 10.48 22.34
CA GLY A 126 -10.28 10.43 23.80
C GLY A 126 -10.45 9.03 24.37
N ASP A 127 -10.37 8.00 23.55
CA ASP A 127 -10.51 6.57 23.94
C ASP A 127 -11.68 6.32 24.93
N PRO A 128 -12.93 6.68 24.58
CA PRO A 128 -14.06 6.65 25.52
C PRO A 128 -14.39 5.25 26.05
N LYS A 129 -13.83 4.20 25.43
CA LYS A 129 -14.00 2.81 25.87
C LYS A 129 -12.79 2.27 26.64
N GLY A 130 -11.70 3.04 26.77
CA GLY A 130 -10.49 2.63 27.47
C GLY A 130 -9.79 1.44 26.80
N LEU A 131 -9.74 1.38 25.47
CA LEU A 131 -9.23 0.24 24.70
C LEU A 131 -7.70 0.28 24.54
N LEU A 132 -7.10 1.47 24.48
CA LEU A 132 -5.68 1.63 24.15
C LEU A 132 -4.73 0.86 25.10
N PRO A 133 -4.93 0.86 26.43
CA PRO A 133 -4.05 0.09 27.31
C PRO A 133 -4.03 -1.41 27.01
N ALA A 134 -5.20 -2.02 26.76
CA ALA A 134 -5.31 -3.43 26.44
C ALA A 134 -4.76 -3.75 25.05
N ILE A 135 -4.95 -2.85 24.07
CA ILE A 135 -4.40 -2.98 22.73
C ILE A 135 -2.87 -2.94 22.80
N ASN A 136 -2.30 -1.96 23.50
CA ASN A 136 -0.84 -1.82 23.61
C ASN A 136 -0.20 -3.00 24.36
N GLU A 137 -0.86 -3.52 25.40
CA GLU A 137 -0.42 -4.74 26.09
C GLU A 137 -0.40 -5.95 25.13
N ALA A 138 -1.45 -6.10 24.31
CA ALA A 138 -1.52 -7.17 23.32
C ALA A 138 -0.44 -7.02 22.23
N ILE A 139 -0.18 -5.81 21.73
CA ILE A 139 0.88 -5.50 20.78
C ILE A 139 2.25 -5.87 21.38
N ALA A 140 2.56 -5.39 22.59
CA ALA A 140 3.83 -5.68 23.27
C ALA A 140 4.04 -7.20 23.46
N LYS A 141 2.97 -7.93 23.80
CA LYS A 141 3.02 -9.38 23.94
C LYS A 141 3.31 -10.07 22.60
N MET A 142 2.60 -9.69 21.52
CA MET A 142 2.84 -10.26 20.19
C MET A 142 4.26 -10.01 19.69
N GLN A 143 4.79 -8.80 19.92
CA GLN A 143 6.16 -8.45 19.56
C GLN A 143 7.18 -9.25 20.37
N SER A 144 6.99 -9.41 21.69
CA SER A 144 7.90 -10.18 22.54
C SER A 144 7.92 -11.69 22.24
N GLU A 145 6.83 -12.21 21.66
CA GLU A 145 6.66 -13.62 21.26
C GLU A 145 6.97 -13.86 19.76
N ASN A 146 7.40 -12.84 19.00
CA ASN A 146 7.62 -12.86 17.55
C ASN A 146 6.40 -13.36 16.73
N LYS A 147 5.20 -13.28 17.28
CA LYS A 147 3.98 -13.78 16.64
C LYS A 147 3.58 -13.01 15.39
N LEU A 148 4.02 -11.76 15.29
CA LEU A 148 3.68 -10.94 14.12
C LEU A 148 4.33 -11.51 12.85
N ASP A 149 5.60 -11.92 12.93
CA ASP A 149 6.32 -12.53 11.80
C ASP A 149 5.66 -13.85 11.37
N ASP A 150 5.20 -14.65 12.33
CA ASP A 150 4.45 -15.89 12.06
C ASP A 150 3.13 -15.58 11.33
N PHE A 151 2.39 -14.54 11.75
CA PHE A 151 1.14 -14.14 11.13
C PHE A 151 1.35 -13.59 9.72
N ILE A 152 2.39 -12.78 9.49
CA ILE A 152 2.74 -12.26 8.16
C ILE A 152 3.09 -13.42 7.23
N THR A 153 3.92 -14.36 7.69
CA THR A 153 4.29 -15.55 6.91
C THR A 153 3.06 -16.37 6.53
N ALA A 154 2.17 -16.63 7.49
CA ALA A 154 0.94 -17.37 7.23
C ALA A 154 -0.02 -16.62 6.28
N ALA A 155 -0.10 -15.29 6.40
CA ALA A 155 -0.93 -14.48 5.51
C ALA A 155 -0.41 -14.50 4.06
N ASN A 156 0.91 -14.41 3.87
CA ASN A 156 1.54 -14.48 2.55
C ASN A 156 1.33 -15.87 1.90
N GLU A 157 1.42 -16.95 2.68
CA GLU A 157 1.11 -18.30 2.18
C GLU A 157 -0.36 -18.45 1.77
N LEU A 158 -1.28 -17.78 2.45
CA LEU A 158 -2.71 -17.81 2.11
C LEU A 158 -3.01 -16.94 0.89
N SER A 159 -2.39 -15.77 0.76
CA SER A 159 -2.51 -14.89 -0.40
C SER A 159 -2.06 -15.61 -1.67
N GLY A 160 -0.89 -16.25 -1.66
CA GLY A 160 -0.41 -17.04 -2.78
C GLY A 160 -1.34 -18.20 -3.21
N LYS A 161 -2.11 -18.77 -2.26
CA LYS A 161 -3.10 -19.82 -2.57
C LYS A 161 -4.42 -19.28 -3.12
N ALA A 162 -4.80 -18.05 -2.78
CA ALA A 162 -6.03 -17.44 -3.27
C ALA A 162 -6.00 -17.15 -4.77
N VAL A 163 -4.82 -17.00 -5.36
CA VAL A 163 -4.63 -16.79 -6.81
C VAL A 163 -4.89 -18.09 -7.60
N ASP A 164 -4.69 -19.26 -7.02
CA ASP A 164 -4.88 -20.56 -7.68
C ASP A 164 -6.37 -20.97 -7.84
N VAL A 165 -7.30 -20.33 -7.12
CA VAL A 165 -8.73 -20.70 -7.15
C VAL A 165 -9.44 -20.24 -8.43
N THR A 166 -8.83 -19.33 -9.20
CA THR A 166 -9.43 -18.83 -10.46
C THR A 166 -9.11 -19.69 -11.69
N ALA A 167 -8.30 -20.73 -11.55
CA ALA A 167 -7.85 -21.56 -12.67
C ALA A 167 -8.76 -22.79 -12.96
N ASP A 168 -9.77 -23.08 -12.11
CA ASP A 168 -10.56 -24.33 -12.20
C ASP A 168 -12.04 -24.15 -12.60
N ASP A 169 -12.43 -23.00 -13.15
CA ASP A 169 -13.81 -22.76 -13.61
C ASP A 169 -13.99 -23.02 -15.14
N SER A 170 -13.09 -23.80 -15.75
CA SER A 170 -13.18 -24.18 -17.18
C SER A 170 -13.58 -25.65 -17.43
N ALA A 171 -14.23 -26.30 -16.44
CA ALA A 171 -14.73 -27.66 -16.58
C ALA A 171 -16.20 -27.80 -16.11
N VAL A 172 -17.14 -27.20 -16.85
CA VAL A 172 -18.53 -27.67 -16.99
C VAL A 172 -19.04 -27.37 -18.40
#